data_33299a6d709a57c06d55af0291e444ce
#
_entry.id   33299a6d709a57c06d55af0291e444ce
#
_cell.length_a   1.000
_cell.length_b   1.000
_cell.length_c   1.000
_cell.angle_alpha   90.00
_cell.angle_beta   90.00
_cell.angle_gamma   90.00
#
_symmetry.space_group_name_H-M   'P 1'
#
loop_
_entity.id
_entity.type
_entity.pdbx_description
1 polymer ?
#
loop_
_entity_poly.entity_id
_entity_poly.type
_entity_poly.pdbx_seq_one_letter_code
_entity_poly.pdbx_strand_id
1 'polypeptide(L)'
;MRAQETEPYYLYRIVSYGGDMNYRNRTVDIDNGKSIEELCDEKGKSIVFATPAGVIMYFVSRGWELLSHGITQKFVGNDYIKSCPYWVFRKPCSKEEFDKAVKDAVR
;
A
#
# COMPACT_ATOMS: atom_id res chain seq x y z
N MET A 1 -12.42 -14.96 -29.17
CA MET A 1 -12.02 -14.64 -28.55
C MET A 1 -11.69 -14.62 -27.64
N ARG A 2 -11.54 -14.57 -27.18
CA ARG A 2 -11.35 -14.48 -26.35
C ARG A 2 -10.91 -13.89 -25.49
N ALA A 3 -11.11 -13.96 -25.18
CA ALA A 3 -10.93 -12.98 -24.26
C ALA A 3 -9.94 -13.13 -23.26
N GLN A 4 -9.69 -14.06 -22.93
CA GLN A 4 -8.76 -14.20 -22.02
C GLN A 4 -7.50 -13.85 -22.34
N GLU A 5 -7.29 -13.80 -23.41
CA GLU A 5 -6.05 -13.35 -23.77
C GLU A 5 -5.82 -11.97 -23.30
N THR A 6 -6.80 -11.39 -22.72
CA THR A 6 -6.63 -10.07 -22.21
C THR A 6 -6.73 -10.06 -20.71
N GLU A 7 -6.09 -11.03 -20.08
CA GLU A 7 -6.02 -10.95 -18.64
C GLU A 7 -5.40 -9.63 -18.26
N PRO A 8 -5.99 -8.90 -17.35
CA PRO A 8 -5.45 -7.61 -16.96
C PRO A 8 -4.13 -7.77 -16.23
N TYR A 9 -3.31 -6.74 -16.36
CA TYR A 9 -2.10 -6.61 -15.58
C TYR A 9 -2.42 -5.71 -14.40
N TYR A 10 -1.64 -5.82 -13.34
CA TYR A 10 -1.87 -5.05 -12.13
C TYR A 10 -0.61 -4.39 -11.62
N LEU A 11 -0.77 -3.19 -11.12
CA LEU A 11 0.24 -2.56 -10.28
C LEU A 11 -0.08 -2.93 -8.85
N TYR A 12 0.93 -3.12 -8.04
CA TYR A 12 0.79 -3.53 -6.65
C TYR A 12 1.36 -2.47 -5.72
N ARG A 13 0.73 -2.33 -4.56
CA ARG A 13 1.20 -1.44 -3.50
C ARG A 13 1.11 -2.18 -2.18
N ILE A 14 2.15 -2.04 -1.36
CA ILE A 14 2.08 -2.52 0.02
C ILE A 14 2.02 -1.28 0.89
N VAL A 15 0.97 -1.18 1.69
CA VAL A 15 0.70 0.01 2.50
C VAL A 15 0.84 -0.39 3.97
N SER A 16 1.72 0.28 4.69
CA SER A 16 2.00 -0.02 6.08
C SER A 16 1.51 1.11 6.97
N TYR A 17 0.76 0.76 8.02
CA TYR A 17 0.25 1.76 8.95
C TYR A 17 1.36 2.23 9.89
N GLY A 18 1.36 3.50 10.22
CA GLY A 18 2.39 4.11 11.06
C GLY A 18 2.22 3.89 12.55
N GLY A 19 1.47 2.88 12.95
CA GLY A 19 1.27 2.57 14.36
C GLY A 19 0.53 1.28 14.52
N ASP A 20 0.21 0.94 15.77
CA ASP A 20 -0.58 -0.25 16.08
C ASP A 20 -1.99 -0.12 15.55
N MET A 21 -2.66 -1.25 15.44
CA MET A 21 -4.04 -1.32 14.94
C MET A 21 -4.99 -0.38 15.69
N ASN A 22 -4.73 -0.12 16.95
CA ASN A 22 -5.58 0.73 17.78
C ASN A 22 -5.21 2.20 17.74
N TYR A 23 -4.13 2.55 17.07
CA TYR A 23 -3.69 3.94 17.02
C TYR A 23 -4.53 4.72 16.03
N ARG A 24 -4.75 5.98 16.34
CA ARG A 24 -5.51 6.91 15.50
C ARG A 24 -4.59 8.00 14.99
N ASN A 25 -5.02 8.66 13.92
CA ASN A 25 -4.32 9.82 13.37
C ASN A 25 -2.89 9.49 12.99
N ARG A 26 -2.72 8.46 12.16
CA ARG A 26 -1.41 8.02 11.69
C ARG A 26 -1.28 8.15 10.19
N THR A 27 -0.04 8.26 9.75
CA THR A 27 0.31 8.25 8.34
C THR A 27 0.56 6.82 7.90
N VAL A 28 0.78 6.62 6.61
CA VAL A 28 1.15 5.31 6.07
C VAL A 28 2.36 5.46 5.17
N ASP A 29 3.12 4.38 5.07
CA ASP A 29 4.21 4.26 4.09
C ASP A 29 3.72 3.38 2.96
N ILE A 30 4.11 3.73 1.75
CA ILE A 30 3.71 3.00 0.56
C ILE A 30 4.95 2.46 -0.14
N ASP A 31 4.97 1.15 -0.34
CA ASP A 31 5.93 0.48 -1.17
C ASP A 31 5.30 0.36 -2.56
N ASN A 32 5.83 1.10 -3.51
CA ASN A 32 5.30 1.09 -4.86
C ASN A 32 6.12 0.20 -5.80
N GLY A 33 7.02 -0.60 -5.25
CA GLY A 33 7.88 -1.48 -6.02
C GLY A 33 9.21 -0.83 -6.40
N LYS A 34 9.29 0.48 -6.37
CA LYS A 34 10.48 1.23 -6.71
C LYS A 34 11.11 1.88 -5.49
N SER A 35 10.27 2.35 -4.60
CA SER A 35 10.70 3.01 -3.37
C SER A 35 9.61 2.86 -2.31
N ILE A 36 9.98 3.13 -1.07
CA ILE A 36 9.03 3.15 0.04
C ILE A 36 8.99 4.58 0.54
N GLU A 37 7.81 5.19 0.46
CA GLU A 37 7.66 6.60 0.80
C GLU A 37 6.38 6.83 1.59
N GLU A 38 6.41 7.84 2.43
CA GLU A 38 5.22 8.24 3.16
C GLU A 38 4.21 8.87 2.20
N LEU A 39 2.95 8.54 2.38
CA LEU A 39 1.89 9.08 1.53
C LEU A 39 1.66 10.55 1.84
N CYS A 40 1.81 11.39 0.83
CA CYS A 40 1.63 12.83 0.96
C CYS A 40 0.64 13.33 -0.08
N ASP A 41 0.06 14.50 0.19
CA ASP A 41 -0.83 15.14 -0.77
C ASP A 41 -0.01 15.90 -1.83
N GLU A 42 -0.71 16.60 -2.72
CA GLU A 42 -0.07 17.32 -3.82
C GLU A 42 0.92 18.37 -3.36
N LYS A 43 0.76 18.85 -2.16
CA LYS A 43 1.61 19.91 -1.59
C LYS A 43 2.75 19.33 -0.76
N GLY A 44 2.88 18.02 -0.73
CA GLY A 44 3.94 17.36 0.03
C GLY A 44 3.62 17.18 1.50
N LYS A 45 2.38 17.45 1.91
CA LYS A 45 1.98 17.29 3.29
C LYS A 45 1.49 15.87 3.54
N SER A 46 1.94 15.27 4.63
CA SER A 46 1.55 13.90 4.98
C SER A 46 0.04 13.77 5.13
N ILE A 47 -0.51 12.72 4.54
CA ILE A 47 -1.93 12.41 4.71
C ILE A 47 -2.08 11.59 5.98
N VAL A 48 -2.96 12.05 6.86
CA VAL A 48 -3.20 11.42 8.15
C VAL A 48 -4.55 10.72 8.12
N PHE A 49 -4.58 9.46 8.53
CA PHE A 49 -5.79 8.67 8.56
C PHE A 49 -6.33 8.59 9.98
N ALA A 50 -7.64 8.77 10.12
CA ALA A 50 -8.26 8.74 11.44
C ALA A 50 -8.11 7.38 12.10
N THR A 51 -8.30 6.32 11.33
CA THR A 51 -8.18 4.94 11.82
C THR A 51 -7.66 4.04 10.69
N PRO A 52 -7.24 2.81 11.01
CA PRO A 52 -6.77 1.89 9.96
C PRO A 52 -7.79 1.62 8.86
N ALA A 53 -9.08 1.52 9.20
CA ALA A 53 -10.11 1.26 8.18
C ALA A 53 -10.15 2.37 7.13
N GLY A 54 -9.82 3.60 7.54
CA GLY A 54 -9.77 4.73 6.62
C GLY A 54 -8.76 4.54 5.51
N VAL A 55 -7.68 3.82 5.79
CA VAL A 55 -6.66 3.53 4.77
C VAL A 55 -7.28 2.71 3.65
N ILE A 56 -8.02 1.67 4.02
CA ILE A 56 -8.66 0.80 3.03
C ILE A 56 -9.63 1.61 2.17
N MET A 57 -10.50 2.40 2.82
CA MET A 57 -11.48 3.19 2.08
C MET A 57 -10.82 4.19 1.14
N TYR A 58 -9.75 4.80 1.58
CA TYR A 58 -9.02 5.77 0.78
C TYR A 58 -8.52 5.14 -0.53
N PHE A 59 -7.84 3.99 -0.43
CA PHE A 59 -7.28 3.34 -1.61
C PHE A 59 -8.35 2.75 -2.51
N VAL A 60 -9.40 2.18 -1.93
CA VAL A 60 -10.51 1.65 -2.73
C VAL A 60 -11.18 2.78 -3.50
N SER A 61 -11.35 3.95 -2.87
CA SER A 61 -11.98 5.09 -3.55
C SER A 61 -11.14 5.59 -4.73
N ARG A 62 -9.87 5.22 -4.79
CA ARG A 62 -8.97 5.62 -5.88
C ARG A 62 -8.70 4.51 -6.87
N GLY A 63 -9.54 3.48 -6.85
CA GLY A 63 -9.46 2.42 -7.85
C GLY A 63 -8.55 1.26 -7.49
N TRP A 64 -8.05 1.24 -6.26
CA TRP A 64 -7.23 0.12 -5.79
C TRP A 64 -8.11 -0.95 -5.19
N GLU A 65 -7.73 -2.19 -5.38
CA GLU A 65 -8.44 -3.35 -4.89
C GLU A 65 -7.64 -3.97 -3.75
N LEU A 66 -8.29 -4.23 -2.63
CA LEU A 66 -7.62 -4.88 -1.50
C LEU A 66 -7.43 -6.35 -1.82
N LEU A 67 -6.18 -6.78 -1.83
CA LEU A 67 -5.84 -8.16 -2.17
C LEU A 67 -5.55 -9.00 -0.95
N SER A 68 -4.85 -8.44 0.02
CA SER A 68 -4.40 -9.17 1.18
C SER A 68 -4.05 -8.21 2.31
N HIS A 69 -3.89 -8.75 3.51
CA HIS A 69 -3.50 -7.96 4.67
C HIS A 69 -2.72 -8.82 5.65
N GLY A 70 -2.07 -8.17 6.58
CA GLY A 70 -1.33 -8.85 7.62
C GLY A 70 -0.87 -7.89 8.69
N ILE A 71 -0.08 -8.40 9.61
CA ILE A 71 0.46 -7.63 10.72
C ILE A 71 1.93 -7.98 10.85
N THR A 72 2.77 -6.93 10.94
CA THR A 72 4.18 -7.12 11.24
C THR A 72 4.41 -6.78 12.70
N GLN A 73 5.34 -7.47 13.33
CA GLN A 73 5.71 -7.18 14.71
C GLN A 73 7.14 -6.70 14.78
N LYS A 74 7.37 -5.67 15.57
CA LYS A 74 8.69 -5.11 15.76
C LYS A 74 8.95 -4.95 17.24
N PHE A 75 10.17 -5.30 17.67
CA PHE A 75 10.59 -4.99 19.02
C PHE A 75 10.97 -3.53 19.09
N VAL A 76 10.42 -2.85 20.09
CA VAL A 76 10.75 -1.45 20.34
C VAL A 76 11.17 -1.39 21.79
N GLY A 77 12.46 -1.33 22.02
CA GLY A 77 12.98 -1.43 23.39
C GLY A 77 13.01 -2.87 23.85
N ASN A 78 13.09 -3.07 25.16
CA ASN A 78 13.29 -4.40 25.71
C ASN A 78 12.04 -5.24 25.85
N ASP A 79 10.91 -4.60 26.15
CA ASP A 79 9.70 -5.32 26.48
C ASP A 79 8.51 -4.96 25.63
N TYR A 80 8.68 -4.10 24.66
CA TYR A 80 7.56 -3.63 23.85
C TYR A 80 7.59 -4.20 22.45
N ILE A 81 6.48 -4.79 22.04
CA ILE A 81 6.30 -5.29 20.68
C ILE A 81 5.24 -4.45 20.00
N LYS A 82 5.63 -3.84 18.91
CA LYS A 82 4.71 -3.02 18.11
C LYS A 82 4.14 -3.87 16.99
N SER A 83 2.82 -3.90 16.88
CA SER A 83 2.11 -4.66 15.86
C SER A 83 1.51 -3.70 14.86
N CYS A 84 2.10 -3.63 13.66
CA CYS A 84 1.69 -2.69 12.64
C CYS A 84 0.95 -3.42 11.52
N PRO A 85 -0.28 -3.02 11.23
CA PRO A 85 -1.01 -3.64 10.12
C PRO A 85 -0.48 -3.16 8.78
N TYR A 86 -0.61 -4.01 7.79
CA TYR A 86 -0.29 -3.64 6.42
C TYR A 86 -1.33 -4.25 5.49
N TRP A 87 -1.44 -3.65 4.31
CA TRP A 87 -2.39 -4.09 3.28
C TRP A 87 -1.67 -4.17 1.95
N VAL A 88 -2.09 -5.15 1.14
CA VAL A 88 -1.59 -5.27 -0.23
C VAL A 88 -2.74 -4.90 -1.15
N PHE A 89 -2.52 -3.89 -1.97
CA PHE A 89 -3.51 -3.43 -2.94
C PHE A 89 -3.01 -3.67 -4.35
N ARG A 90 -3.95 -3.80 -5.27
CA ARG A 90 -3.61 -3.87 -6.69
C ARG A 90 -4.58 -3.03 -7.49
N LYS A 91 -4.12 -2.60 -8.66
CA LYS A 91 -4.92 -1.76 -9.53
C LYS A 91 -4.69 -2.21 -10.98
N PRO A 92 -5.73 -2.42 -11.77
CA PRO A 92 -5.55 -2.82 -13.17
C PRO A 92 -4.76 -1.77 -13.94
N CYS A 93 -3.92 -2.23 -14.83
CA CYS A 93 -3.11 -1.34 -15.65
C CYS A 93 -2.85 -1.99 -17.00
N SER A 94 -2.24 -1.26 -17.92
CA SER A 94 -1.86 -1.80 -19.20
C SER A 94 -0.60 -2.65 -19.07
N LYS A 95 -0.36 -3.48 -20.08
CA LYS A 95 0.87 -4.27 -20.12
C LYS A 95 2.09 -3.37 -20.12
N GLU A 96 2.01 -2.25 -20.84
CA GLU A 96 3.11 -1.29 -20.90
C GLU A 96 3.42 -0.70 -19.55
N GLU A 97 2.41 -0.33 -18.80
CA GLU A 97 2.60 0.19 -17.45
C GLU A 97 3.21 -0.87 -16.54
N PHE A 98 2.74 -2.10 -16.67
CA PHE A 98 3.25 -3.20 -15.88
C PHE A 98 4.72 -3.46 -16.18
N ASP A 99 5.06 -3.55 -17.47
CA ASP A 99 6.45 -3.80 -17.88
C ASP A 99 7.39 -2.70 -17.39
N LYS A 100 6.93 -1.45 -17.44
CA LYS A 100 7.71 -0.35 -16.93
C LYS A 100 7.91 -0.45 -15.43
N ALA A 101 6.84 -0.83 -14.71
CA ALA A 101 6.92 -0.97 -13.26
C ALA A 101 7.91 -2.07 -12.86
N VAL A 102 7.90 -3.18 -13.60
CA VAL A 102 8.85 -4.27 -13.35
C VAL A 102 10.27 -3.79 -13.58
N LYS A 103 10.48 -3.04 -14.66
CA LYS A 103 11.80 -2.52 -14.97
C LYS A 103 12.30 -1.58 -13.88
N ASP A 104 11.43 -0.73 -13.36
CA ASP A 104 11.79 0.22 -12.31
C ASP A 104 12.02 -0.48 -10.96
N ALA A 105 11.42 -1.66 -10.78
CA ALA A 105 11.51 -2.38 -9.52
C ALA A 105 12.80 -3.18 -9.37
N VAL A 106 13.46 -3.47 -10.47
CA VAL A 106 14.68 -4.30 -10.45
C VAL A 106 15.90 -3.42 -10.49
N ARG A 107 16.85 -3.70 -9.63
CA ARG A 107 18.08 -2.94 -9.51
C ARG A 107 19.22 -3.59 -10.27
#